data_a3ddd3f4fd73e447930f5a09c7b15484
#
_entry.id   a3ddd3f4fd73e447930f5a09c7b15484
#
_cell.length_a   1.000
_cell.length_b   1.000
_cell.length_c   1.000
_cell.angle_alpha   90.00
_cell.angle_beta   90.00
_cell.angle_gamma   90.00
#
_symmetry.space_group_name_H-M   'P 1'
#
loop_
_entity.id
_entity.type
_entity.pdbx_description
1 polymer ?
#
loop_
_entity_poly.entity_id
_entity_poly.type
_entity_poly.pdbx_seq_one_letter_code
_entity_poly.pdbx_strand_id
1 'polypeptide(L)'
;MITLATKVERVHKDHADVPAGLAALLQGMLDELQEHMQKEEQILFPMMRRNPGGFLTPPIERMRAEHDEHGRMLQRVQDLTHELTLPGDACNTWRALYAGVAKFTTDFMQHVHTENNILFPQFEGQA
;
A
#
# COMPACT_ATOMS: atom_id res chain seq x y z
N MET A 1 7.40 0.19 10.67
CA MET A 1 7.15 -1.13 10.04
C MET A 1 8.42 -1.82 9.57
N ILE A 2 9.20 -1.18 8.73
CA ILE A 2 10.37 -1.85 8.11
C ILE A 2 11.42 -2.23 9.12
N THR A 3 11.73 -1.37 10.07
CA THR A 3 12.66 -1.67 11.15
C THR A 3 12.20 -2.86 11.97
N LEU A 4 10.91 -2.92 12.30
CA LEU A 4 10.34 -4.05 13.04
C LEU A 4 10.37 -5.34 12.21
N ALA A 5 10.04 -5.25 10.91
CA ALA A 5 10.09 -6.40 10.02
C ALA A 5 11.50 -6.96 9.90
N THR A 6 12.50 -6.09 9.72
CA THR A 6 13.91 -6.49 9.68
C THR A 6 14.32 -7.22 10.95
N LYS A 7 13.91 -6.68 12.11
CA LYS A 7 14.24 -7.29 13.40
C LYS A 7 13.59 -8.66 13.58
N VAL A 8 12.31 -8.79 13.23
CA VAL A 8 11.58 -10.06 13.32
C VAL A 8 12.22 -11.12 12.44
N GLU A 9 12.53 -10.77 11.18
CA GLU A 9 13.18 -11.72 10.27
C GLU A 9 14.53 -12.18 10.76
N ARG A 10 15.30 -11.28 11.35
CA ARG A 10 16.64 -11.60 11.87
C ARG A 10 16.57 -12.46 13.13
N VAL A 11 15.74 -12.06 14.10
CA VAL A 11 15.66 -12.73 15.41
C VAL A 11 14.97 -14.07 15.30
N HIS A 12 13.96 -14.18 14.45
CA HIS A 12 13.15 -15.38 14.30
C HIS A 12 13.40 -16.13 12.99
N LYS A 13 14.59 -15.99 12.41
CA LYS A 13 14.92 -16.54 11.08
C LYS A 13 14.66 -18.04 10.94
N ASP A 14 14.71 -18.78 12.02
CA ASP A 14 14.49 -20.23 12.02
C ASP A 14 13.07 -20.63 12.44
N HIS A 15 12.22 -19.65 12.72
CA HIS A 15 10.83 -19.91 13.10
C HIS A 15 10.01 -20.30 11.86
N ALA A 16 9.14 -21.31 12.01
CA ALA A 16 8.33 -21.82 10.90
C ALA A 16 7.41 -20.76 10.28
N ASP A 17 6.92 -19.83 11.09
CA ASP A 17 5.97 -18.80 10.67
C ASP A 17 6.61 -17.42 10.42
N VAL A 18 7.93 -17.33 10.39
CA VAL A 18 8.60 -16.05 10.14
C VAL A 18 8.21 -15.52 8.75
N PRO A 19 7.82 -14.24 8.65
CA PRO A 19 7.46 -13.65 7.35
C PRO A 19 8.72 -13.25 6.57
N ALA A 20 9.49 -14.25 6.11
CA ALA A 20 10.74 -14.03 5.39
C ALA A 20 10.51 -13.23 4.12
N GLY A 21 11.27 -12.14 3.95
CA GLY A 21 11.13 -11.24 2.82
C GLY A 21 10.17 -10.08 3.04
N LEU A 22 9.50 -10.01 4.18
CA LEU A 22 8.52 -8.96 4.45
C LEU A 22 9.15 -7.56 4.45
N ALA A 23 10.32 -7.38 5.06
CA ALA A 23 10.98 -6.07 5.12
C ALA A 23 11.29 -5.55 3.72
N ALA A 24 11.84 -6.39 2.84
CA ALA A 24 12.15 -6.02 1.46
C ALA A 24 10.88 -5.70 0.67
N LEU A 25 9.82 -6.48 0.85
CA LEU A 25 8.53 -6.26 0.19
C LEU A 25 7.90 -4.93 0.63
N LEU A 26 7.91 -4.65 1.93
CA LEU A 26 7.38 -3.39 2.46
C LEU A 26 8.20 -2.19 1.96
N GLN A 27 9.53 -2.31 1.90
CA GLN A 27 10.37 -1.24 1.37
C GLN A 27 10.05 -0.93 -0.08
N GLY A 28 9.96 -1.96 -0.92
CA GLY A 28 9.58 -1.79 -2.33
C GLY A 28 8.21 -1.16 -2.49
N MET A 29 7.25 -1.59 -1.70
CA MET A 29 5.90 -1.04 -1.70
C MET A 29 5.88 0.43 -1.30
N LEU A 30 6.61 0.80 -0.23
CA LEU A 30 6.67 2.18 0.23
C LEU A 30 7.36 3.09 -0.78
N ASP A 31 8.42 2.60 -1.46
CA ASP A 31 9.10 3.36 -2.50
C ASP A 31 8.15 3.66 -3.66
N GLU A 32 7.39 2.68 -4.11
CA GLU A 32 6.40 2.86 -5.18
C GLU A 32 5.26 3.78 -4.76
N LEU A 33 4.78 3.66 -3.51
CA LEU A 33 3.74 4.55 -2.99
C LEU A 33 4.22 6.00 -2.92
N GLN A 34 5.45 6.22 -2.50
CA GLN A 34 6.02 7.57 -2.45
C GLN A 34 6.07 8.18 -3.84
N GLU A 35 6.53 7.44 -4.85
CA GLU A 35 6.55 7.89 -6.23
C GLU A 35 5.14 8.19 -6.75
N HIS A 36 4.19 7.32 -6.47
CA HIS A 36 2.79 7.50 -6.82
C HIS A 36 2.20 8.78 -6.22
N MET A 37 2.45 9.01 -4.93
CA MET A 37 1.95 10.21 -4.24
C MET A 37 2.59 11.48 -4.77
N GLN A 38 3.87 11.44 -5.16
CA GLN A 38 4.53 12.58 -5.79
C GLN A 38 3.89 12.93 -7.13
N LYS A 39 3.53 11.93 -7.93
CA LYS A 39 2.83 12.17 -9.21
C LYS A 39 1.47 12.81 -8.98
N GLU A 40 0.73 12.38 -7.96
CA GLU A 40 -0.54 12.99 -7.61
C GLU A 40 -0.38 14.44 -7.19
N GLU A 41 0.54 14.72 -6.27
CA GLU A 41 0.73 16.05 -5.71
C GLU A 41 1.31 17.04 -6.72
N GLN A 42 2.23 16.61 -7.56
CA GLN A 42 2.97 17.49 -8.46
C GLN A 42 2.32 17.60 -9.85
N ILE A 43 1.54 16.62 -10.27
CA ILE A 43 0.99 16.56 -11.62
C ILE A 43 -0.53 16.48 -11.61
N LEU A 44 -1.08 15.40 -11.06
CA LEU A 44 -2.51 15.10 -11.19
C LEU A 44 -3.40 16.13 -10.46
N PHE A 45 -3.14 16.39 -9.19
CA PHE A 45 -3.95 17.34 -8.43
C PHE A 45 -3.87 18.77 -8.98
N PRO A 46 -2.69 19.28 -9.40
CA PRO A 46 -2.63 20.56 -10.11
C PRO A 46 -3.44 20.56 -11.41
N MET A 47 -3.44 19.46 -12.17
CA MET A 47 -4.26 19.34 -13.38
C MET A 47 -5.75 19.42 -13.05
N MET A 48 -6.17 18.75 -11.99
CA MET A 48 -7.57 18.78 -11.53
C MET A 48 -7.99 20.20 -11.13
N ARG A 49 -7.12 20.93 -10.42
CA ARG A 49 -7.41 22.32 -10.02
C ARG A 49 -7.52 23.27 -11.20
N ARG A 50 -6.72 23.05 -12.26
CA ARG A 50 -6.72 23.90 -13.44
C ARG A 50 -7.86 23.58 -14.40
N ASN A 51 -8.45 22.40 -14.29
CA ASN A 51 -9.49 21.91 -15.19
C ASN A 51 -10.70 21.38 -14.42
N PRO A 52 -11.40 22.25 -13.64
CA PRO A 52 -12.60 21.81 -12.94
C PRO A 52 -13.62 21.26 -13.95
N GLY A 53 -14.09 20.04 -13.74
CA GLY A 53 -14.99 19.38 -14.68
C GLY A 53 -14.34 18.89 -15.97
N GLY A 54 -13.01 19.01 -16.09
CA GLY A 54 -12.28 18.49 -17.24
C GLY A 54 -12.16 16.98 -17.21
N PHE A 55 -11.81 16.40 -18.36
CA PHE A 55 -11.64 14.96 -18.48
C PHE A 55 -10.15 14.63 -18.45
N LEU A 56 -9.72 13.94 -17.39
CA LEU A 56 -8.34 13.55 -17.17
C LEU A 56 -8.20 12.03 -17.19
N THR A 57 -8.95 11.38 -18.10
CA THR A 57 -9.02 9.92 -18.16
C THR A 57 -7.66 9.23 -18.29
N PRO A 58 -6.75 9.64 -19.22
CA PRO A 58 -5.47 8.93 -19.34
C PRO A 58 -4.62 8.94 -18.05
N PRO A 59 -4.38 10.09 -17.38
CA PRO A 59 -3.61 10.07 -16.13
C PRO A 59 -4.34 9.33 -15.01
N ILE A 60 -5.67 9.37 -14.96
CA ILE A 60 -6.45 8.65 -13.96
C ILE A 60 -6.37 7.14 -14.17
N GLU A 61 -6.47 6.68 -15.43
CA GLU A 61 -6.30 5.25 -15.74
C GLU A 61 -4.95 4.74 -15.29
N ARG A 62 -3.89 5.55 -15.44
CA ARG A 62 -2.57 5.19 -14.97
C ARG A 62 -2.54 5.07 -13.44
N MET A 63 -3.18 6.01 -12.73
CA MET A 63 -3.26 5.95 -11.27
C MET A 63 -4.05 4.72 -10.79
N ARG A 64 -5.14 4.39 -11.47
CA ARG A 64 -5.91 3.18 -11.16
C ARG A 64 -5.08 1.92 -11.38
N ALA A 65 -4.30 1.86 -12.46
CA ALA A 65 -3.42 0.72 -12.72
C ALA A 65 -2.34 0.58 -11.64
N GLU A 66 -1.79 1.71 -11.15
CA GLU A 66 -0.84 1.68 -10.03
C GLU A 66 -1.50 1.21 -8.74
N HIS A 67 -2.76 1.60 -8.49
CA HIS A 67 -3.53 1.10 -7.35
C HIS A 67 -3.69 -0.43 -7.41
N ASP A 68 -3.96 -0.97 -8.58
CA ASP A 68 -4.07 -2.42 -8.77
C ASP A 68 -2.74 -3.13 -8.48
N GLU A 69 -1.63 -2.55 -8.93
CA GLU A 69 -0.29 -3.09 -8.66
C GLU A 69 0.02 -3.07 -7.17
N HIS A 70 -0.29 -1.96 -6.50
CA HIS A 70 -0.11 -1.85 -5.05
C HIS A 70 -1.00 -2.85 -4.29
N GLY A 71 -2.20 -3.10 -4.81
CA GLY A 71 -3.09 -4.13 -4.25
C GLY A 71 -2.50 -5.52 -4.35
N ARG A 72 -1.81 -5.84 -5.46
CA ARG A 72 -1.12 -7.10 -5.61
C ARG A 72 0.05 -7.24 -4.64
N MET A 73 0.80 -6.16 -4.42
CA MET A 73 1.87 -6.15 -3.42
C MET A 73 1.32 -6.37 -2.02
N LEU A 74 0.20 -5.74 -1.71
CA LEU A 74 -0.48 -5.91 -0.43
C LEU A 74 -0.94 -7.36 -0.23
N GLN A 75 -1.42 -8.01 -1.30
CA GLN A 75 -1.78 -9.43 -1.24
C GLN A 75 -0.57 -10.30 -0.90
N ARG A 76 0.61 -9.99 -1.44
CA ARG A 76 1.84 -10.71 -1.07
C ARG A 76 2.17 -10.53 0.39
N VAL A 77 1.94 -9.34 0.95
CA VAL A 77 2.11 -9.08 2.39
C VAL A 77 1.18 -9.99 3.19
N GLN A 78 -0.08 -10.10 2.77
CA GLN A 78 -1.04 -11.00 3.43
C GLN A 78 -0.58 -12.47 3.35
N ASP A 79 -0.09 -12.89 2.19
CA ASP A 79 0.38 -14.26 2.00
C ASP A 79 1.60 -14.58 2.88
N LEU A 80 2.59 -13.66 2.93
CA LEU A 80 3.79 -13.85 3.75
C LEU A 80 3.49 -13.90 5.24
N THR A 81 2.46 -13.23 5.68
CA THR A 81 2.12 -13.09 7.10
C THR A 81 0.99 -14.02 7.54
N HIS A 82 0.54 -14.90 6.65
CA HIS A 82 -0.63 -15.75 6.90
C HIS A 82 -1.83 -14.90 7.34
N GLU A 83 -2.11 -13.85 6.56
CA GLU A 83 -3.17 -12.87 6.85
C GLU A 83 -3.00 -12.20 8.21
N LEU A 84 -1.74 -11.84 8.54
CA LEU A 84 -1.37 -11.21 9.81
C LEU A 84 -1.72 -12.05 11.04
N THR A 85 -1.69 -13.38 10.87
CA THR A 85 -1.91 -14.31 11.98
C THR A 85 -0.63 -14.48 12.77
N LEU A 86 -0.65 -14.12 14.05
CA LEU A 86 0.50 -14.25 14.94
C LEU A 86 0.63 -15.69 15.43
N PRO A 87 1.86 -16.27 15.45
CA PRO A 87 2.05 -17.53 16.14
C PRO A 87 1.87 -17.34 17.65
N GLY A 88 1.53 -18.42 18.35
CA GLY A 88 1.25 -18.34 19.79
C GLY A 88 2.43 -17.85 20.63
N ASP A 89 3.66 -18.04 20.15
CA ASP A 89 4.90 -17.63 20.81
C ASP A 89 5.47 -16.30 20.27
N ALA A 90 4.67 -15.52 19.53
CA ALA A 90 5.14 -14.25 18.97
C ALA A 90 5.56 -13.28 20.05
N CYS A 91 6.74 -12.66 19.87
CA CYS A 91 7.24 -11.64 20.78
C CYS A 91 6.53 -10.31 20.59
N ASN A 92 6.76 -9.35 21.49
CA ASN A 92 6.12 -8.04 21.42
C ASN A 92 6.47 -7.28 20.15
N THR A 93 7.70 -7.41 19.65
CA THR A 93 8.12 -6.78 18.39
C THR A 93 7.32 -7.33 17.22
N TRP A 94 7.10 -8.63 17.17
CA TRP A 94 6.31 -9.27 16.12
C TRP A 94 4.85 -8.81 16.18
N ARG A 95 4.29 -8.73 17.38
CA ARG A 95 2.92 -8.21 17.58
C ARG A 95 2.79 -6.76 17.14
N ALA A 96 3.76 -5.92 17.49
CA ALA A 96 3.79 -4.52 17.07
C ALA A 96 3.92 -4.39 15.55
N LEU A 97 4.72 -5.24 14.92
CA LEU A 97 4.88 -5.27 13.47
C LEU A 97 3.53 -5.51 12.77
N TYR A 98 2.83 -6.58 13.16
CA TYR A 98 1.57 -6.93 12.51
C TYR A 98 0.46 -5.91 12.78
N ALA A 99 0.45 -5.31 13.96
CA ALA A 99 -0.48 -4.21 14.25
C ALA A 99 -0.21 -3.01 13.33
N GLY A 100 1.05 -2.67 13.11
CA GLY A 100 1.45 -1.59 12.21
C GLY A 100 1.09 -1.88 10.76
N VAL A 101 1.31 -3.11 10.30
CA VAL A 101 0.95 -3.53 8.95
C VAL A 101 -0.57 -3.51 8.76
N ALA A 102 -1.33 -3.94 9.76
CA ALA A 102 -2.80 -3.90 9.71
C ALA A 102 -3.31 -2.46 9.56
N LYS A 103 -2.75 -1.54 10.33
CA LYS A 103 -3.13 -0.12 10.24
C LYS A 103 -2.77 0.46 8.87
N PHE A 104 -1.57 0.19 8.39
CA PHE A 104 -1.14 0.62 7.06
C PHE A 104 -2.08 0.11 5.97
N THR A 105 -2.46 -1.17 6.05
CA THR A 105 -3.38 -1.78 5.08
C THR A 105 -4.74 -1.08 5.07
N THR A 106 -5.30 -0.84 6.24
CA THR A 106 -6.59 -0.16 6.37
C THR A 106 -6.53 1.25 5.79
N ASP A 107 -5.50 2.01 6.15
CA ASP A 107 -5.31 3.39 5.68
C ASP A 107 -5.12 3.42 4.16
N PHE A 108 -4.35 2.50 3.61
CA PHE A 108 -4.12 2.39 2.17
C PHE A 108 -5.40 2.07 1.42
N MET A 109 -6.18 1.09 1.88
CA MET A 109 -7.42 0.72 1.23
C MET A 109 -8.45 1.85 1.26
N GLN A 110 -8.52 2.61 2.36
CA GLN A 110 -9.38 3.78 2.48
C GLN A 110 -8.96 4.87 1.47
N HIS A 111 -7.67 5.11 1.34
CA HIS A 111 -7.12 6.07 0.38
C HIS A 111 -7.50 5.68 -1.06
N VAL A 112 -7.27 4.43 -1.43
CA VAL A 112 -7.59 3.92 -2.77
C VAL A 112 -9.09 3.99 -3.04
N HIS A 113 -9.91 3.60 -2.06
CA HIS A 113 -11.37 3.67 -2.18
C HIS A 113 -11.83 5.10 -2.46
N THR A 114 -11.32 6.06 -1.70
CA THR A 114 -11.68 7.47 -1.86
C THR A 114 -11.31 7.97 -3.26
N GLU A 115 -10.10 7.68 -3.74
CA GLU A 115 -9.69 8.11 -5.06
C GLU A 115 -10.46 7.43 -6.17
N ASN A 116 -10.56 6.10 -6.14
CA ASN A 116 -11.19 5.34 -7.22
C ASN A 116 -12.69 5.59 -7.34
N ASN A 117 -13.39 5.81 -6.22
CA ASN A 117 -14.85 5.83 -6.21
C ASN A 117 -15.44 7.23 -6.02
N ILE A 118 -14.68 8.18 -5.49
CA ILE A 118 -15.17 9.52 -5.20
C ILE A 118 -14.46 10.59 -6.01
N LEU A 119 -13.13 10.63 -5.98
CA LEU A 119 -12.36 11.68 -6.65
C LEU A 119 -12.25 11.47 -8.15
N PHE A 120 -11.74 10.32 -8.59
CA PHE A 120 -11.46 10.07 -10.01
C PHE A 120 -12.69 10.12 -10.90
N PRO A 121 -13.86 9.60 -10.50
CA PRO A 121 -15.04 9.67 -11.36
C PRO A 121 -15.43 11.10 -11.76
N GLN A 122 -15.08 12.11 -10.96
CA GLN A 122 -15.38 13.51 -11.26
C GLN A 122 -14.59 14.05 -12.45
N PHE A 123 -13.49 13.38 -12.81
CA PHE A 123 -12.58 13.81 -13.88
C PHE A 123 -12.44 12.78 -15.00
N GLU A 124 -13.21 11.72 -14.98
CA GLU A 124 -13.21 10.71 -16.04
C GLU A 124 -14.24 11.07 -17.12
N GLY A 125 -13.92 10.76 -18.37
CA GLY A 125 -14.81 11.05 -19.48
C GLY A 125 -16.15 10.33 -19.34
N GLN A 126 -17.21 11.00 -19.71
CA GLN A 126 -18.54 10.42 -19.80
C GLN A 126 -18.69 9.72 -21.15
N ALA A 127 -19.02 8.47 -21.12
CA ALA A 127 -19.29 7.74 -22.37
C ALA A 127 -20.67 8.10 -22.90
#